data_bc79b37b1f10657299ebbfd662bbcdaa
#
_entry.id   bc79b37b1f10657299ebbfd662bbcdaa
#
_cell.length_a   1.000
_cell.length_b   1.000
_cell.length_c   1.000
_cell.angle_alpha   90.00
_cell.angle_beta   90.00
_cell.angle_gamma   90.00
#
_symmetry.space_group_name_H-M   'P 1'
#
loop_
_entity.id
_entity.type
_entity.pdbx_description
1 polymer ?
#
loop_
_entity_poly.entity_id
_entity_poly.type
_entity_poly.pdbx_seq_one_letter_code
_entity_poly.pdbx_strand_id
1 'polypeptide(L)'
;MRLNVEIMKIQYASDIHLELSDNSRFIKSEPFEVTGDVLVFAGDTGYLRDRTLPNLRFWKWASANYREVLLVPGNHEFYGNGDVLAYGDSWSREILPNVHYYQNKVVRIDNVDFILSTLWSHIRPEDEYFVHRGMNDFRQILYNGRRFTPADFNAEHEKCLDFIKQSVAESTAERIVVVTHHL
;
A
#
# COMPACT_ATOMS: atom_id res chain seq x y z
N MET A 1 1.42 -4.97 -41.00
CA MET A 1 0.41 -5.16 -39.96
C MET A 1 0.95 -4.51 -38.70
N ARG A 2 0.47 -3.30 -38.31
CA ARG A 2 0.88 -2.69 -37.05
C ARG A 2 0.09 -3.43 -35.95
N LEU A 3 0.81 -4.19 -35.12
CA LEU A 3 0.23 -4.71 -33.88
C LEU A 3 -0.16 -3.48 -33.04
N ASN A 4 -1.45 -3.25 -32.82
CA ASN A 4 -1.91 -2.34 -31.80
C ASN A 4 -1.50 -2.98 -30.46
N VAL A 5 -0.36 -2.58 -29.94
CA VAL A 5 -0.01 -2.88 -28.56
C VAL A 5 -0.91 -1.99 -27.73
N GLU A 6 -1.98 -2.56 -27.17
CA GLU A 6 -2.79 -1.87 -26.17
C GLU A 6 -1.86 -1.51 -24.99
N ILE A 7 -1.67 -0.23 -24.78
CA ILE A 7 -0.84 0.28 -23.69
C ILE A 7 -1.70 0.25 -22.43
N MET A 8 -1.33 -0.60 -21.44
CA MET A 8 -1.96 -0.64 -20.14
C MET A 8 -1.91 0.75 -19.49
N LYS A 9 -3.06 1.24 -19.06
CA LYS A 9 -3.19 2.50 -18.34
C LYS A 9 -3.25 2.23 -16.85
N ILE A 10 -2.41 2.93 -16.07
CA ILE A 10 -2.37 2.83 -14.63
C ILE A 10 -3.01 4.09 -14.04
N GLN A 11 -4.05 3.91 -13.26
CA GLN A 11 -4.63 4.95 -12.42
C GLN A 11 -4.12 4.75 -11.00
N TYR A 12 -3.80 5.84 -10.30
CA TYR A 12 -3.30 5.75 -8.94
C TYR A 12 -3.94 6.78 -8.01
N ALA A 13 -3.98 6.45 -6.73
CA ALA A 13 -4.42 7.32 -5.65
C ALA A 13 -3.72 6.90 -4.35
N SER A 14 -3.82 7.72 -3.30
CA SER A 14 -3.40 7.41 -1.93
C SER A 14 -4.31 8.10 -0.92
N ASP A 15 -4.17 7.77 0.36
CA ASP A 15 -4.72 8.52 1.49
C ASP A 15 -6.25 8.70 1.43
N ILE A 16 -6.98 7.69 0.98
CA ILE A 16 -8.45 7.76 0.89
C ILE A 16 -9.14 7.55 2.25
N HIS A 17 -8.46 6.96 3.22
CA HIS A 17 -8.91 6.83 4.60
C HIS A 17 -10.38 6.41 4.75
N LEU A 18 -10.73 5.24 4.25
CA LEU A 18 -12.13 4.72 4.30
C LEU A 18 -12.63 4.47 5.73
N GLU A 19 -11.72 4.41 6.71
CA GLU A 19 -12.04 4.33 8.13
C GLU A 19 -12.68 5.62 8.67
N LEU A 20 -12.50 6.76 7.98
CA LEU A 20 -13.12 8.03 8.32
C LEU A 20 -14.50 8.11 7.65
N SER A 21 -15.52 8.35 8.46
CA SER A 21 -16.93 8.33 8.00
C SER A 21 -17.21 9.33 6.87
N ASP A 22 -16.58 10.49 6.89
CA ASP A 22 -16.80 11.54 5.90
C ASP A 22 -16.14 11.18 4.56
N ASN A 23 -14.94 10.64 4.58
CA ASN A 23 -14.25 10.15 3.39
C ASN A 23 -15.02 8.97 2.77
N SER A 24 -15.41 8.00 3.60
CA SER A 24 -16.19 6.84 3.15
C SER A 24 -17.54 7.27 2.54
N ARG A 25 -18.20 8.31 3.10
CA ARG A 25 -19.44 8.87 2.55
C ARG A 25 -19.20 9.58 1.22
N PHE A 26 -18.15 10.40 1.14
CA PHE A 26 -17.78 11.13 -0.07
C PHE A 26 -17.50 10.18 -1.24
N ILE A 27 -16.58 9.23 -1.06
CA ILE A 27 -16.22 8.25 -2.09
C ILE A 27 -17.40 7.36 -2.50
N LYS A 28 -18.34 7.10 -1.59
CA LYS A 28 -19.56 6.35 -1.91
C LYS A 28 -20.51 7.11 -2.83
N SER A 29 -20.59 8.45 -2.68
CA SER A 29 -21.45 9.31 -3.50
C SER A 29 -20.79 9.69 -4.83
N GLU A 30 -19.48 9.87 -4.81
CA GLU A 30 -18.69 10.32 -5.97
C GLU A 30 -17.45 9.42 -6.13
N PRO A 31 -17.61 8.22 -6.70
CA PRO A 31 -16.48 7.37 -6.99
C PRO A 31 -15.57 8.00 -8.05
N PHE A 32 -14.33 7.55 -8.12
CA PHE A 32 -13.37 8.02 -9.12
C PHE A 32 -13.90 7.82 -10.54
N GLU A 33 -13.60 8.77 -11.43
CA GLU A 33 -13.70 8.52 -12.85
C GLU A 33 -12.71 7.38 -13.23
N VAL A 34 -13.19 6.37 -13.94
CA VAL A 34 -12.35 5.25 -14.38
C VAL A 34 -11.56 5.66 -15.61
N THR A 35 -10.26 5.83 -15.45
CA THR A 35 -9.35 6.29 -16.53
C THR A 35 -8.21 5.30 -16.81
N GLY A 36 -8.11 4.22 -16.02
CA GLY A 36 -7.07 3.19 -16.14
C GLY A 36 -7.62 1.78 -16.20
N ASP A 37 -6.77 0.84 -16.59
CA ASP A 37 -7.04 -0.59 -16.59
C ASP A 37 -6.70 -1.22 -15.24
N VAL A 38 -5.65 -0.71 -14.59
CA VAL A 38 -5.16 -1.10 -13.27
C VAL A 38 -5.26 0.10 -12.33
N LEU A 39 -5.83 -0.12 -11.15
CA LEU A 39 -5.88 0.88 -10.09
C LEU A 39 -4.84 0.55 -9.01
N VAL A 40 -4.04 1.54 -8.64
CA VAL A 40 -3.00 1.41 -7.62
C VAL A 40 -3.28 2.35 -6.46
N PHE A 41 -3.27 1.82 -5.23
CA PHE A 41 -3.33 2.62 -4.02
C PHE A 41 -1.99 2.61 -3.30
N ALA A 42 -1.42 3.80 -3.16
CA ALA A 42 -0.14 4.01 -2.47
C ALA A 42 -0.34 4.27 -0.97
N GLY A 43 -1.06 3.37 -0.28
CA GLY A 43 -1.24 3.37 1.16
C GLY A 43 -2.39 4.21 1.71
N ASP A 44 -2.62 4.07 2.99
CA ASP A 44 -3.60 4.79 3.81
C ASP A 44 -5.03 4.71 3.25
N THR A 45 -5.45 3.52 2.91
CA THR A 45 -6.80 3.25 2.41
C THR A 45 -7.78 2.88 3.52
N GLY A 46 -7.29 2.39 4.68
CA GLY A 46 -8.08 2.02 5.85
C GLY A 46 -7.37 1.00 6.73
N TYR A 47 -8.01 0.55 7.81
CA TYR A 47 -7.39 -0.38 8.76
C TYR A 47 -7.37 -1.81 8.25
N LEU A 48 -6.18 -2.45 8.20
CA LEU A 48 -6.06 -3.87 7.85
C LEU A 48 -6.91 -4.79 8.73
N ARG A 49 -7.06 -4.45 10.01
CA ARG A 49 -7.85 -5.25 10.97
C ARG A 49 -9.36 -5.18 10.74
N ASP A 50 -9.84 -4.28 9.90
CA ASP A 50 -11.27 -4.19 9.58
C ASP A 50 -11.72 -5.43 8.79
N ARG A 51 -12.54 -6.27 9.43
CA ARG A 51 -13.11 -7.47 8.81
C ARG A 51 -14.22 -7.16 7.81
N THR A 52 -14.67 -5.91 7.75
CA THR A 52 -15.73 -5.49 6.83
C THR A 52 -15.18 -5.04 5.47
N LEU A 53 -13.86 -4.92 5.29
CA LEU A 53 -13.23 -4.50 4.03
C LEU A 53 -13.86 -5.13 2.79
N PRO A 54 -14.04 -6.47 2.70
CA PRO A 54 -14.63 -7.10 1.49
C PRO A 54 -16.08 -6.67 1.22
N ASN A 55 -16.77 -6.13 2.24
CA ASN A 55 -18.16 -5.71 2.14
C ASN A 55 -18.31 -4.24 1.77
N LEU A 56 -17.25 -3.43 1.83
CA LEU A 56 -17.31 -2.03 1.47
C LEU A 56 -17.70 -1.87 0.00
N ARG A 57 -18.66 -0.99 -0.24
CA ARG A 57 -19.15 -0.72 -1.60
C ARG A 57 -18.06 -0.23 -2.53
N PHE A 58 -17.10 0.51 -1.99
CA PHE A 58 -15.96 1.03 -2.75
C PHE A 58 -15.13 -0.10 -3.37
N TRP A 59 -14.75 -1.13 -2.59
CA TRP A 59 -13.97 -2.25 -3.13
C TRP A 59 -14.75 -3.07 -4.15
N LYS A 60 -16.06 -3.24 -3.95
CA LYS A 60 -16.93 -3.89 -4.95
C LYS A 60 -17.00 -3.09 -6.25
N TRP A 61 -17.09 -1.76 -6.14
CA TRP A 61 -17.05 -0.87 -7.29
C TRP A 61 -15.67 -0.93 -7.98
N ALA A 62 -14.57 -0.83 -7.25
CA ALA A 62 -13.23 -0.91 -7.80
C ALA A 62 -12.99 -2.26 -8.49
N SER A 63 -13.37 -3.38 -7.85
CA SER A 63 -13.29 -4.72 -8.44
C SER A 63 -14.09 -4.87 -9.76
N ALA A 64 -15.21 -4.19 -9.87
CA ALA A 64 -16.05 -4.24 -11.08
C ALA A 64 -15.57 -3.37 -12.24
N ASN A 65 -14.71 -2.36 -11.96
CA ASN A 65 -14.32 -1.36 -12.95
C ASN A 65 -12.85 -1.44 -13.38
N TYR A 66 -12.02 -2.16 -12.63
CA TYR A 66 -10.60 -2.32 -12.94
C TYR A 66 -10.25 -3.80 -13.10
N ARG A 67 -9.32 -4.09 -14.01
CA ARG A 67 -8.78 -5.44 -14.21
C ARG A 67 -8.09 -5.95 -12.95
N GLU A 68 -7.27 -5.10 -12.31
CA GLU A 68 -6.58 -5.36 -11.06
C GLU A 68 -6.57 -4.11 -10.19
N VAL A 69 -6.66 -4.30 -8.89
CA VAL A 69 -6.52 -3.24 -7.88
C VAL A 69 -5.41 -3.64 -6.92
N LEU A 70 -4.30 -2.93 -6.98
CA LEU A 70 -3.09 -3.19 -6.20
C LEU A 70 -2.98 -2.16 -5.08
N LEU A 71 -2.84 -2.62 -3.85
CA LEU A 71 -2.67 -1.76 -2.69
C LEU A 71 -1.35 -2.05 -2.00
N VAL A 72 -0.61 -1.01 -1.62
CA VAL A 72 0.41 -1.11 -0.58
C VAL A 72 -0.16 -0.65 0.75
N PRO A 73 0.24 -1.20 1.90
CA PRO A 73 -0.15 -0.62 3.17
C PRO A 73 0.62 0.69 3.42
N GLY A 74 -0.07 1.69 4.01
CA GLY A 74 0.55 2.82 4.67
C GLY A 74 0.63 2.57 6.18
N ASN A 75 0.89 3.63 6.96
CA ASN A 75 0.94 3.51 8.41
C ASN A 75 -0.48 3.34 9.02
N HIS A 76 -1.51 3.96 8.45
CA HIS A 76 -2.89 3.83 8.93
C HIS A 76 -3.45 2.40 8.84
N GLU A 77 -2.99 1.60 7.91
CA GLU A 77 -3.34 0.18 7.83
C GLU A 77 -3.04 -0.56 9.14
N PHE A 78 -2.03 -0.12 9.91
CA PHE A 78 -1.63 -0.71 11.19
C PHE A 78 -2.17 0.03 12.41
N TYR A 79 -2.91 1.13 12.25
CA TYR A 79 -3.47 1.88 13.39
C TYR A 79 -4.46 1.05 14.21
N GLY A 80 -4.65 1.50 15.45
CA GLY A 80 -5.48 0.83 16.42
C GLY A 80 -4.87 -0.47 16.95
N ASN A 81 -3.56 -0.49 17.18
CA ASN A 81 -2.78 -1.63 17.66
C ASN A 81 -2.63 -2.77 16.62
N GLY A 82 -2.59 -2.45 15.33
CA GLY A 82 -2.09 -3.37 14.31
C GLY A 82 -0.59 -3.59 14.51
N ASP A 83 -0.15 -4.84 14.34
CA ASP A 83 1.27 -5.20 14.48
C ASP A 83 1.90 -5.36 13.10
N VAL A 84 2.96 -4.61 12.83
CA VAL A 84 3.66 -4.61 11.54
C VAL A 84 4.16 -6.01 11.18
N LEU A 85 4.62 -6.77 12.18
CA LEU A 85 5.16 -8.12 11.98
C LEU A 85 4.10 -9.24 11.99
N ALA A 86 2.81 -8.90 12.19
CA ALA A 86 1.76 -9.92 12.26
C ALA A 86 1.64 -10.80 11.00
N TYR A 87 2.09 -10.27 9.85
CA TYR A 87 2.02 -10.96 8.56
C TYR A 87 3.40 -11.32 8.00
N GLY A 88 4.48 -11.03 8.75
CA GLY A 88 5.87 -11.18 8.28
C GLY A 88 6.34 -10.03 7.40
N ASP A 89 7.59 -10.13 6.88
CA ASP A 89 8.22 -9.06 6.10
C ASP A 89 7.68 -8.95 4.66
N SER A 90 7.10 -10.03 4.13
CA SER A 90 6.58 -10.11 2.75
C SER A 90 5.26 -10.87 2.75
N TRP A 91 4.16 -10.20 2.38
CA TRP A 91 2.83 -10.80 2.41
C TRP A 91 1.90 -10.21 1.35
N SER A 92 0.80 -10.93 1.10
CA SER A 92 -0.35 -10.44 0.36
C SER A 92 -1.64 -10.75 1.09
N ARG A 93 -2.66 -9.92 0.90
CA ARG A 93 -3.99 -10.13 1.47
C ARG A 93 -5.07 -9.80 0.45
N GLU A 94 -5.87 -10.80 0.14
CA GLU A 94 -7.04 -10.63 -0.71
C GLU A 94 -8.16 -9.89 0.03
N ILE A 95 -8.74 -8.89 -0.62
CA ILE A 95 -10.00 -8.24 -0.26
C ILE A 95 -11.12 -8.81 -1.14
N LEU A 96 -10.89 -8.85 -2.44
CA LEU A 96 -11.73 -9.46 -3.48
C LEU A 96 -10.81 -10.13 -4.51
N PRO A 97 -11.30 -10.99 -5.42
CA PRO A 97 -10.46 -11.79 -6.32
C PRO A 97 -9.44 -10.99 -7.16
N ASN A 98 -9.70 -9.71 -7.44
CA ASN A 98 -8.81 -8.80 -8.17
C ASN A 98 -8.45 -7.54 -7.35
N VAL A 99 -8.62 -7.56 -6.02
CA VAL A 99 -8.31 -6.45 -5.11
C VAL A 99 -7.44 -6.97 -3.97
N HIS A 100 -6.16 -6.60 -3.95
CA HIS A 100 -5.20 -7.16 -3.00
C HIS A 100 -4.27 -6.11 -2.40
N TYR A 101 -3.99 -6.26 -1.11
CA TYR A 101 -2.81 -5.66 -0.49
C TYR A 101 -1.57 -6.48 -0.77
N TYR A 102 -0.45 -5.77 -0.94
CA TYR A 102 0.88 -6.35 -1.13
C TYR A 102 1.91 -5.56 -0.32
N GLN A 103 2.69 -6.26 0.48
CA GLN A 103 3.85 -5.72 1.17
C GLN A 103 5.09 -6.50 0.74
N ASN A 104 6.10 -5.78 0.24
CA ASN A 104 7.34 -6.35 -0.28
C ASN A 104 7.07 -7.48 -1.29
N LYS A 105 6.29 -7.18 -2.33
CA LYS A 105 5.92 -8.10 -3.41
C LYS A 105 6.14 -7.47 -4.79
N VAL A 106 6.53 -8.32 -5.73
CA VAL A 106 6.51 -8.01 -7.17
C VAL A 106 5.28 -8.67 -7.78
N VAL A 107 4.45 -7.88 -8.44
CA VAL A 107 3.28 -8.36 -9.18
C VAL A 107 3.50 -8.08 -10.67
N ARG A 108 3.57 -9.12 -11.49
CA ARG A 108 3.67 -9.00 -12.94
C ARG A 108 2.27 -8.94 -13.58
N ILE A 109 2.00 -7.84 -14.28
CA ILE A 109 0.82 -7.71 -15.13
C ILE A 109 1.31 -7.40 -16.55
N ASP A 110 1.03 -8.31 -17.48
CA ASP A 110 1.55 -8.27 -18.85
C ASP A 110 3.10 -8.13 -18.86
N ASN A 111 3.64 -7.02 -19.37
CA ASN A 111 5.08 -6.74 -19.45
C ASN A 111 5.56 -5.71 -18.41
N VAL A 112 4.76 -5.46 -17.35
CA VAL A 112 5.08 -4.50 -16.29
C VAL A 112 5.22 -5.22 -14.96
N ASP A 113 6.33 -4.97 -14.25
CA ASP A 113 6.51 -5.35 -12.85
C ASP A 113 6.09 -4.20 -11.94
N PHE A 114 5.11 -4.48 -11.07
CA PHE A 114 4.75 -3.61 -9.95
C PHE A 114 5.51 -4.07 -8.72
N ILE A 115 6.44 -3.26 -8.25
CA ILE A 115 7.21 -3.47 -7.02
C ILE A 115 6.50 -2.70 -5.92
N LEU A 116 5.89 -3.41 -4.97
CA LEU A 116 4.91 -2.91 -4.01
C LEU A 116 5.47 -2.99 -2.59
N SER A 117 5.63 -1.86 -1.91
CA SER A 117 6.22 -1.77 -0.57
C SER A 117 5.74 -0.51 0.15
N THR A 118 5.56 -0.56 1.47
CA THR A 118 5.29 0.63 2.30
C THR A 118 6.44 1.62 2.24
N LEU A 119 7.66 1.12 2.14
CA LEU A 119 8.97 1.78 2.19
C LEU A 119 9.31 2.40 3.56
N TRP A 120 8.37 2.84 4.39
CA TRP A 120 8.66 3.62 5.58
C TRP A 120 9.74 4.70 5.33
N SER A 121 9.79 5.76 6.11
CA SER A 121 10.81 6.81 5.95
C SER A 121 11.97 6.57 6.90
N HIS A 122 13.14 7.16 6.60
CA HIS A 122 14.27 7.14 7.52
C HIS A 122 14.23 8.35 8.46
N ILE A 123 14.18 8.10 9.77
CA ILE A 123 14.22 9.13 10.82
C ILE A 123 15.67 9.36 11.19
N ARG A 124 16.16 10.60 11.02
CA ARG A 124 17.52 10.96 11.41
C ARG A 124 17.66 11.01 12.93
N PRO A 125 18.84 10.67 13.50
CA PRO A 125 19.05 10.67 14.94
C PRO A 125 18.70 12.01 15.62
N GLU A 126 19.00 13.14 14.99
CA GLU A 126 18.71 14.48 15.50
C GLU A 126 17.20 14.79 15.56
N ASP A 127 16.38 14.13 14.75
CA ASP A 127 14.93 14.35 14.68
C ASP A 127 14.15 13.35 15.55
N GLU A 128 14.78 12.25 15.98
CA GLU A 128 14.13 11.13 16.63
C GLU A 128 13.23 11.54 17.80
N TYR A 129 13.72 12.40 18.68
CA TYR A 129 12.95 12.83 19.84
C TYR A 129 11.65 13.56 19.46
N PHE A 130 11.71 14.46 18.49
CA PHE A 130 10.55 15.23 18.06
C PHE A 130 9.57 14.38 17.26
N VAL A 131 10.08 13.56 16.37
CA VAL A 131 9.28 12.64 15.52
C VAL A 131 8.57 11.61 16.41
N HIS A 132 9.28 10.98 17.35
CA HIS A 132 8.68 10.03 18.29
C HIS A 132 7.54 10.64 19.11
N ARG A 133 7.66 11.89 19.53
CA ARG A 133 6.61 12.57 20.28
C ARG A 133 5.48 13.11 19.41
N GLY A 134 5.77 13.49 18.17
CA GLY A 134 4.84 14.14 17.26
C GLY A 134 3.96 13.17 16.47
N MET A 135 4.50 12.04 16.05
CA MET A 135 3.77 11.09 15.22
C MET A 135 2.88 10.15 16.04
N ASN A 136 1.68 9.92 15.53
CA ASN A 136 0.73 8.99 16.16
C ASN A 136 1.12 7.52 15.97
N ASP A 137 1.94 7.19 14.99
CA ASP A 137 2.43 5.85 14.68
C ASP A 137 2.96 5.15 15.93
N PHE A 138 3.80 5.84 16.70
CA PHE A 138 4.41 5.31 17.93
C PHE A 138 3.43 5.11 19.10
N ARG A 139 2.17 5.59 18.95
CA ARG A 139 1.08 5.39 19.90
C ARG A 139 0.04 4.39 19.41
N GLN A 140 -0.07 4.22 18.08
CA GLN A 140 -1.14 3.47 17.44
C GLN A 140 -0.70 2.12 16.91
N ILE A 141 0.60 1.95 16.58
CA ILE A 141 1.15 0.78 15.91
C ILE A 141 1.89 -0.11 16.92
N LEU A 142 1.84 -1.41 16.68
CA LEU A 142 2.65 -2.41 17.41
C LEU A 142 3.73 -3.00 16.49
N TYR A 143 4.79 -3.48 17.13
CA TYR A 143 5.88 -4.20 16.51
C TYR A 143 6.28 -5.36 17.41
N ASN A 144 5.99 -6.57 16.98
CA ASN A 144 6.19 -7.79 17.79
C ASN A 144 5.55 -7.69 19.20
N GLY A 145 4.29 -7.23 19.25
CA GLY A 145 3.50 -7.15 20.47
C GLY A 145 3.79 -5.95 21.39
N ARG A 146 4.79 -5.12 21.10
CA ARG A 146 5.10 -3.87 21.82
C ARG A 146 4.87 -2.63 20.97
N ARG A 147 4.96 -1.46 21.57
CA ARG A 147 4.86 -0.20 20.80
C ARG A 147 5.98 -0.11 19.77
N PHE A 148 5.60 0.36 18.59
CA PHE A 148 6.50 0.72 17.51
C PHE A 148 7.44 1.85 17.96
N THR A 149 8.69 1.81 17.55
CA THR A 149 9.71 2.79 17.93
C THR A 149 10.38 3.38 16.69
N PRO A 150 11.06 4.55 16.78
CA PRO A 150 11.85 5.09 15.68
C PRO A 150 12.91 4.11 15.15
N ALA A 151 13.52 3.32 16.01
CA ALA A 151 14.48 2.30 15.59
C ALA A 151 13.83 1.18 14.77
N ASP A 152 12.61 0.73 15.15
CA ASP A 152 11.84 -0.23 14.33
C ASP A 152 11.42 0.37 13.00
N PHE A 153 11.00 1.65 13.02
CA PHE A 153 10.60 2.39 11.83
C PHE A 153 11.75 2.42 10.80
N ASN A 154 12.97 2.77 11.27
CA ASN A 154 14.17 2.76 10.43
C ASN A 154 14.55 1.34 9.96
N ALA A 155 14.40 0.34 10.82
CA ALA A 155 14.67 -1.05 10.44
C ALA A 155 13.71 -1.54 9.32
N GLU A 156 12.43 -1.18 9.40
CA GLU A 156 11.48 -1.48 8.33
C GLU A 156 11.77 -0.71 7.04
N HIS A 157 12.24 0.53 7.14
CA HIS A 157 12.71 1.29 5.97
C HIS A 157 13.83 0.56 5.24
N GLU A 158 14.87 0.13 5.96
CA GLU A 158 16.02 -0.58 5.33
C GLU A 158 15.58 -1.88 4.66
N LYS A 159 14.73 -2.68 5.31
CA LYS A 159 14.19 -3.91 4.72
C LYS A 159 13.41 -3.64 3.42
N CYS A 160 12.54 -2.63 3.43
CA CYS A 160 11.75 -2.26 2.27
C CYS A 160 12.64 -1.74 1.13
N LEU A 161 13.63 -0.91 1.46
CA LEU A 161 14.58 -0.35 0.50
C LEU A 161 15.43 -1.45 -0.16
N ASP A 162 15.92 -2.42 0.64
CA ASP A 162 16.69 -3.55 0.12
C ASP A 162 15.83 -4.43 -0.80
N PHE A 163 14.56 -4.70 -0.40
CA PHE A 163 13.61 -5.41 -1.26
C PHE A 163 13.40 -4.69 -2.59
N ILE A 164 13.18 -3.37 -2.58
CA ILE A 164 12.97 -2.58 -3.80
C ILE A 164 14.20 -2.64 -4.69
N LYS A 165 15.41 -2.39 -4.14
CA LYS A 165 16.68 -2.43 -4.90
C LYS A 165 16.89 -3.79 -5.55
N GLN A 166 16.71 -4.87 -4.79
CA GLN A 166 16.86 -6.22 -5.30
C GLN A 166 15.83 -6.51 -6.40
N SER A 167 14.55 -6.18 -6.17
CA SER A 167 13.49 -6.43 -7.14
C SER A 167 13.70 -5.67 -8.45
N VAL A 168 14.19 -4.42 -8.39
CA VAL A 168 14.56 -3.65 -9.59
C VAL A 168 15.71 -4.32 -10.35
N ALA A 169 16.74 -4.78 -9.63
CA ALA A 169 17.91 -5.41 -10.25
C ALA A 169 17.59 -6.78 -10.90
N GLU A 170 16.64 -7.52 -10.33
CA GLU A 170 16.24 -8.86 -10.80
C GLU A 170 15.12 -8.83 -11.85
N SER A 171 14.46 -7.70 -12.04
CA SER A 171 13.33 -7.59 -12.98
C SER A 171 13.76 -7.84 -14.42
N THR A 172 12.96 -8.62 -15.11
CA THR A 172 13.07 -8.89 -16.56
C THR A 172 11.91 -8.27 -17.35
N ALA A 173 11.07 -7.45 -16.69
CA ALA A 173 9.96 -6.77 -17.35
C ALA A 173 10.47 -5.65 -18.28
N GLU A 174 9.69 -5.32 -19.30
CA GLU A 174 9.98 -4.15 -20.13
C GLU A 174 9.84 -2.83 -19.37
N ARG A 175 9.00 -2.82 -18.35
CA ARG A 175 8.71 -1.64 -17.51
C ARG A 175 8.59 -2.05 -16.07
N ILE A 176 9.02 -1.14 -15.19
CA ILE A 176 8.92 -1.29 -13.74
C ILE A 176 8.14 -0.09 -13.20
N VAL A 177 7.19 -0.37 -12.32
CA VAL A 177 6.47 0.62 -11.53
C VAL A 177 6.74 0.33 -10.06
N VAL A 178 7.42 1.23 -9.38
CA VAL A 178 7.64 1.15 -7.93
C VAL A 178 6.52 1.93 -7.25
N VAL A 179 5.86 1.27 -6.31
CA VAL A 179 4.76 1.85 -5.53
C VAL A 179 5.15 1.83 -4.07
N THR A 180 5.19 3.02 -3.47
CA THR A 180 5.49 3.20 -2.05
C THR A 180 4.49 4.16 -1.42
N HIS A 181 4.27 4.04 -0.11
CA HIS A 181 3.48 5.01 0.64
C HIS A 181 4.36 6.13 1.17
N HIS A 182 5.46 5.79 1.84
CA HIS A 182 6.44 6.79 2.28
C HIS A 182 7.50 7.05 1.21
N LEU A 183 8.23 8.16 1.39
CA LEU A 183 9.35 8.61 0.54
C LEU A 183 10.68 8.42 1.24
#